data_a384037ac22c6543059fbe794ef79ba8
#
_entry.id   a384037ac22c6543059fbe794ef79ba8
#
_cell.length_a   1.000
_cell.length_b   1.000
_cell.length_c   1.000
_cell.angle_alpha   90.00
_cell.angle_beta   90.00
_cell.angle_gamma   90.00
#
_symmetry.space_group_name_H-M   'P 1'
#
loop_
_entity.id
_entity.type
_entity.pdbx_description
1 polymer ?
#
loop_
_entity_poly.entity_id
_entity_poly.type
_entity_poly.pdbx_seq_one_letter_code
_entity_poly.pdbx_strand_id
1 'polypeptide(L)'
;MMPEKLLIAPSILSADFAQLGEDIKKIELAGANWVHIDVMDGLFVPNLTFGAPVVKCIRKTTKMFFDCHLMVENPEKYIADFKAAGADQIVVHVEATKHLHRCIQQIKAEGMQAGVALCPATPLSSVGEILPYVDMVLIMSVNPGFGGQSFIESRVPKIARLRKMITDAGLDVAIQVDGGINDKTS
;
A
#
# COMPACT_ATOMS: atom_id res chain seq x y z
N MET A 1 16.84 -8.51 19.15
CA MET A 1 16.12 -7.88 18.03
C MET A 1 16.24 -8.84 16.87
N MET A 2 15.16 -9.52 16.47
CA MET A 2 15.20 -10.33 15.25
C MET A 2 15.43 -9.40 14.08
N PRO A 3 16.22 -9.76 13.05
CA PRO A 3 16.30 -8.96 11.84
C PRO A 3 14.88 -8.85 11.27
N GLU A 4 14.45 -7.63 11.03
CA GLU A 4 13.16 -7.40 10.36
C GLU A 4 13.19 -8.15 9.04
N LYS A 5 12.22 -9.05 8.85
CA LYS A 5 12.12 -9.82 7.61
C LYS A 5 11.73 -8.87 6.50
N LEU A 6 12.62 -8.70 5.51
CA LEU A 6 12.26 -7.98 4.29
C LEU A 6 11.14 -8.72 3.58
N LEU A 7 10.05 -8.02 3.28
CA LEU A 7 8.91 -8.53 2.52
C LEU A 7 8.91 -7.92 1.13
N ILE A 8 8.70 -8.76 0.12
CA ILE A 8 8.62 -8.34 -1.27
C ILE A 8 7.16 -8.45 -1.72
N ALA A 9 6.61 -7.32 -2.15
CA ALA A 9 5.23 -7.14 -2.58
C ALA A 9 5.18 -6.56 -4.00
N PRO A 10 5.33 -7.38 -5.06
CA PRO A 10 5.27 -6.90 -6.43
C PRO A 10 3.89 -6.32 -6.74
N SER A 11 3.87 -5.16 -7.40
CA SER A 11 2.63 -4.56 -7.88
C SER A 11 2.14 -5.24 -9.16
N ILE A 12 0.86 -5.60 -9.17
CA ILE A 12 0.18 -6.12 -10.37
C ILE A 12 -0.20 -5.01 -11.37
N LEU A 13 0.09 -3.76 -11.07
CA LEU A 13 -0.06 -2.66 -12.02
C LEU A 13 0.79 -2.86 -13.29
N SER A 14 1.92 -3.56 -13.17
CA SER A 14 2.82 -3.89 -14.28
C SER A 14 2.54 -5.24 -14.94
N ALA A 15 1.51 -5.96 -14.50
CA ALA A 15 1.12 -7.25 -15.06
C ALA A 15 0.28 -7.12 -16.33
N ASP A 16 0.14 -8.21 -17.07
CA ASP A 16 -0.86 -8.31 -18.14
C ASP A 16 -2.27 -8.44 -17.53
N PHE A 17 -3.07 -7.41 -17.61
CA PHE A 17 -4.44 -7.40 -17.05
C PHE A 17 -5.35 -8.46 -17.64
N ALA A 18 -5.06 -8.95 -18.85
CA ALA A 18 -5.79 -10.07 -19.45
C ALA A 18 -5.42 -11.42 -18.82
N GLN A 19 -4.29 -11.50 -18.08
CA GLN A 19 -3.75 -12.73 -17.51
C GLN A 19 -3.32 -12.57 -16.04
N LEU A 20 -3.94 -11.65 -15.29
CA LEU A 20 -3.55 -11.32 -13.89
C LEU A 20 -3.37 -12.55 -13.00
N GLY A 21 -4.25 -13.54 -13.11
CA GLY A 21 -4.16 -14.77 -12.30
C GLY A 21 -2.90 -15.58 -12.58
N GLU A 22 -2.47 -15.64 -13.82
CA GLU A 22 -1.24 -16.34 -14.23
C GLU A 22 0.01 -15.58 -13.79
N ASP A 23 0.00 -14.24 -13.90
CA ASP A 23 1.11 -13.41 -13.46
C ASP A 23 1.28 -13.44 -11.94
N ILE A 24 0.17 -13.46 -11.19
CA ILE A 24 0.22 -13.65 -9.72
C ILE A 24 0.87 -15.00 -9.36
N LYS A 25 0.54 -16.09 -10.06
CA LYS A 25 1.20 -17.38 -9.83
C LYS A 25 2.70 -17.33 -10.11
N LYS A 26 3.14 -16.57 -11.13
CA LYS A 26 4.57 -16.42 -11.45
C LYS A 26 5.31 -15.73 -10.30
N ILE A 27 4.78 -14.64 -9.74
CA ILE A 27 5.41 -13.94 -8.62
C ILE A 27 5.38 -14.79 -7.33
N GLU A 28 4.31 -15.56 -7.09
CA GLU A 28 4.22 -16.50 -5.98
C GLU A 28 5.31 -17.58 -6.07
N LEU A 29 5.49 -18.19 -7.25
CA LEU A 29 6.55 -19.17 -7.51
C LEU A 29 7.97 -18.56 -7.41
N ALA A 30 8.12 -17.28 -7.71
CA ALA A 30 9.37 -16.56 -7.55
C ALA A 30 9.68 -16.19 -6.08
N GLY A 31 8.78 -16.48 -5.14
CA GLY A 31 8.99 -16.28 -3.71
C GLY A 31 8.54 -14.91 -3.19
N ALA A 32 7.72 -14.16 -3.92
CA ALA A 32 7.08 -12.95 -3.42
C ALA A 32 6.24 -13.26 -2.16
N ASN A 33 6.17 -12.30 -1.25
CA ASN A 33 5.45 -12.47 0.02
C ASN A 33 4.00 -12.01 -0.08
N TRP A 34 3.76 -10.89 -0.77
CA TRP A 34 2.46 -10.24 -0.90
C TRP A 34 2.17 -9.93 -2.36
N VAL A 35 0.92 -9.63 -2.67
CA VAL A 35 0.48 -9.02 -3.92
C VAL A 35 0.12 -7.57 -3.63
N HIS A 36 0.84 -6.63 -4.22
CA HIS A 36 0.51 -5.20 -4.12
C HIS A 36 -0.49 -4.82 -5.22
N ILE A 37 -1.57 -4.16 -4.83
CA ILE A 37 -2.74 -3.91 -5.69
C ILE A 37 -3.01 -2.41 -5.73
N ASP A 38 -2.51 -1.74 -6.77
CA ASP A 38 -2.66 -0.30 -6.99
C ASP A 38 -4.01 0.03 -7.62
N VAL A 39 -4.91 0.59 -6.81
CA VAL A 39 -6.26 0.99 -7.22
C VAL A 39 -6.32 2.50 -7.43
N MET A 40 -6.72 2.90 -8.63
CA MET A 40 -6.76 4.29 -9.07
C MET A 40 -8.13 4.65 -9.65
N ASP A 41 -8.66 5.82 -9.32
CA ASP A 41 -10.01 6.27 -9.67
C ASP A 41 -10.07 7.37 -10.74
N GLY A 42 -8.92 7.86 -11.20
CA GLY A 42 -8.86 8.98 -12.14
C GLY A 42 -9.17 10.34 -11.52
N LEU A 43 -9.35 10.43 -10.19
CA LEU A 43 -9.62 11.66 -9.44
C LEU A 43 -8.46 12.02 -8.51
N PHE A 44 -8.10 11.12 -7.58
CA PHE A 44 -6.93 11.31 -6.72
C PHE A 44 -5.63 11.29 -7.51
N VAL A 45 -5.56 10.43 -8.52
CA VAL A 45 -4.46 10.35 -9.50
C VAL A 45 -5.01 10.39 -10.92
N PRO A 46 -4.23 10.83 -11.94
CA PRO A 46 -4.75 11.02 -13.30
C PRO A 46 -4.93 9.71 -14.09
N ASN A 47 -4.77 8.55 -13.47
CA ASN A 47 -4.92 7.25 -14.08
C ASN A 47 -6.11 6.49 -13.48
N LEU A 48 -6.67 5.57 -14.25
CA LEU A 48 -7.75 4.68 -13.85
C LEU A 48 -7.28 3.24 -14.03
N THR A 49 -7.39 2.40 -12.99
CA THR A 49 -6.96 1.01 -13.08
C THR A 49 -8.14 0.04 -12.96
N PHE A 50 -8.33 -0.55 -11.81
CA PHE A 50 -9.37 -1.53 -11.55
C PHE A 50 -9.86 -1.39 -10.09
N GLY A 51 -10.96 -2.06 -9.76
CA GLY A 51 -11.57 -2.00 -8.44
C GLY A 51 -11.82 -3.37 -7.82
N ALA A 52 -12.62 -3.39 -6.75
CA ALA A 52 -12.95 -4.58 -5.98
C ALA A 52 -13.44 -5.80 -6.80
N PRO A 53 -14.20 -5.65 -7.91
CA PRO A 53 -14.60 -6.80 -8.73
C PRO A 53 -13.41 -7.58 -9.31
N VAL A 54 -12.36 -6.91 -9.77
CA VAL A 54 -11.13 -7.55 -10.28
C VAL A 54 -10.38 -8.22 -9.13
N VAL A 55 -10.24 -7.54 -7.99
CA VAL A 55 -9.60 -8.11 -6.78
C VAL A 55 -10.30 -9.39 -6.36
N LYS A 56 -11.64 -9.43 -6.37
CA LYS A 56 -12.44 -10.62 -6.07
C LYS A 56 -12.17 -11.77 -7.04
N CYS A 57 -11.94 -11.47 -8.31
CA CYS A 57 -11.62 -12.49 -9.31
C CYS A 57 -10.24 -13.10 -9.06
N ILE A 58 -9.21 -12.27 -8.86
CA ILE A 58 -7.84 -12.73 -8.65
C ILE A 58 -7.63 -13.36 -7.27
N ARG A 59 -8.44 -13.02 -6.25
CA ARG A 59 -8.37 -13.66 -4.93
C ARG A 59 -8.48 -15.19 -5.00
N LYS A 60 -9.18 -15.71 -5.97
CA LYS A 60 -9.39 -17.16 -6.14
C LYS A 60 -8.14 -17.89 -6.65
N THR A 61 -7.15 -17.16 -7.20
CA THR A 61 -5.98 -17.74 -7.86
C THR A 61 -4.81 -17.99 -6.91
N THR A 62 -4.79 -17.34 -5.73
CA THR A 62 -3.69 -17.43 -4.77
C THR A 62 -4.14 -17.31 -3.32
N LYS A 63 -3.29 -17.69 -2.38
CA LYS A 63 -3.44 -17.46 -0.94
C LYS A 63 -2.50 -16.36 -0.41
N MET A 64 -1.71 -15.74 -1.27
CA MET A 64 -0.82 -14.65 -0.89
C MET A 64 -1.61 -13.51 -0.22
N PHE A 65 -0.95 -12.75 0.63
CA PHE A 65 -1.51 -11.58 1.29
C PHE A 65 -1.81 -10.48 0.26
N PHE A 66 -3.02 -9.93 0.26
CA PHE A 66 -3.45 -8.85 -0.64
C PHE A 66 -3.36 -7.51 0.07
N ASP A 67 -2.38 -6.72 -0.35
CA ASP A 67 -2.11 -5.37 0.08
C ASP A 67 -2.73 -4.38 -0.91
N CYS A 68 -3.92 -3.86 -0.61
CA CYS A 68 -4.67 -2.96 -1.48
C CYS A 68 -4.33 -1.50 -1.20
N HIS A 69 -3.58 -0.87 -2.09
CA HIS A 69 -3.20 0.54 -2.04
C HIS A 69 -4.24 1.38 -2.79
N LEU A 70 -5.04 2.13 -2.04
CA LEU A 70 -6.15 2.92 -2.59
C LEU A 70 -5.71 4.35 -2.90
N MET A 71 -5.36 4.61 -4.14
CA MET A 71 -5.15 5.95 -4.72
C MET A 71 -6.49 6.48 -5.26
N VAL A 72 -7.44 6.67 -4.35
CA VAL A 72 -8.80 7.07 -4.68
C VAL A 72 -9.30 8.17 -3.73
N GLU A 73 -10.17 9.03 -4.21
CA GLU A 73 -10.86 10.03 -3.40
C GLU A 73 -11.89 9.37 -2.47
N ASN A 74 -11.91 9.81 -1.19
CA ASN A 74 -12.84 9.31 -0.18
C ASN A 74 -12.80 7.76 -0.06
N PRO A 75 -11.64 7.15 0.25
CA PRO A 75 -11.44 5.70 0.27
C PRO A 75 -12.37 4.97 1.25
N GLU A 76 -12.89 5.65 2.27
CA GLU A 76 -13.85 5.12 3.23
C GLU A 76 -15.13 4.55 2.60
N LYS A 77 -15.45 4.94 1.37
CA LYS A 77 -16.62 4.44 0.63
C LYS A 77 -16.43 3.01 0.10
N TYR A 78 -15.19 2.56 -0.02
CA TYR A 78 -14.85 1.31 -0.71
C TYR A 78 -14.34 0.21 0.24
N ILE A 79 -14.15 0.51 1.52
CA ILE A 79 -13.56 -0.41 2.50
C ILE A 79 -14.31 -1.75 2.54
N ALA A 80 -15.64 -1.71 2.65
CA ALA A 80 -16.46 -2.92 2.70
C ALA A 80 -16.39 -3.75 1.40
N ASP A 81 -16.31 -3.08 0.25
CA ASP A 81 -16.21 -3.76 -1.05
C ASP A 81 -14.86 -4.47 -1.20
N PHE A 82 -13.77 -3.84 -0.79
CA PHE A 82 -12.44 -4.46 -0.82
C PHE A 82 -12.33 -5.60 0.20
N LYS A 83 -12.93 -5.47 1.40
CA LYS A 83 -13.06 -6.60 2.33
C LYS A 83 -13.80 -7.77 1.71
N ALA A 84 -14.95 -7.53 1.09
CA ALA A 84 -15.73 -8.58 0.42
C ALA A 84 -15.00 -9.18 -0.80
N ALA A 85 -14.08 -8.44 -1.40
CA ALA A 85 -13.22 -8.90 -2.48
C ALA A 85 -12.04 -9.76 -1.98
N GLY A 86 -11.75 -9.75 -0.67
CA GLY A 86 -10.70 -10.57 -0.06
C GLY A 86 -9.37 -9.82 0.15
N ALA A 87 -9.41 -8.51 0.30
CA ALA A 87 -8.27 -7.73 0.78
C ALA A 87 -7.89 -8.15 2.20
N ASP A 88 -6.59 -8.28 2.46
CA ASP A 88 -6.05 -8.55 3.80
C ASP A 88 -5.62 -7.24 4.47
N GLN A 89 -5.21 -6.25 3.69
CA GLN A 89 -4.82 -4.91 4.10
C GLN A 89 -5.39 -3.86 3.15
N ILE A 90 -5.73 -2.71 3.70
CA ILE A 90 -6.03 -1.50 2.92
C ILE A 90 -5.07 -0.39 3.36
N VAL A 91 -4.42 0.24 2.39
CA VAL A 91 -3.56 1.41 2.55
C VAL A 91 -4.25 2.60 1.91
N VAL A 92 -4.46 3.67 2.68
CA VAL A 92 -5.11 4.90 2.22
C VAL A 92 -4.17 6.08 2.31
N HIS A 93 -4.25 7.00 1.37
CA HIS A 93 -3.47 8.23 1.42
C HIS A 93 -4.00 9.20 2.50
N VAL A 94 -3.09 9.81 3.24
CA VAL A 94 -3.47 10.85 4.23
C VAL A 94 -4.15 12.03 3.55
N GLU A 95 -3.85 12.26 2.28
CA GLU A 95 -4.40 13.35 1.47
C GLU A 95 -5.80 13.04 0.92
N ALA A 96 -6.21 11.77 0.88
CA ALA A 96 -7.42 11.32 0.18
C ALA A 96 -8.69 11.36 1.05
N THR A 97 -8.57 11.58 2.35
CA THR A 97 -9.71 11.60 3.28
C THR A 97 -9.65 12.77 4.25
N LYS A 98 -10.79 13.34 4.57
CA LYS A 98 -10.93 14.42 5.56
C LYS A 98 -10.86 13.89 7.01
N HIS A 99 -11.13 12.62 7.22
CA HIS A 99 -11.26 11.99 8.53
C HIS A 99 -10.42 10.73 8.64
N LEU A 100 -9.10 10.87 8.49
CA LEU A 100 -8.16 9.75 8.43
C LEU A 100 -8.34 8.76 9.58
N HIS A 101 -8.42 9.23 10.83
CA HIS A 101 -8.59 8.35 11.99
C HIS A 101 -9.87 7.50 11.88
N ARG A 102 -10.99 8.08 11.46
CA ARG A 102 -12.24 7.33 11.23
C ARG A 102 -12.08 6.30 10.14
N CYS A 103 -11.40 6.64 9.04
CA CYS A 103 -11.13 5.71 7.94
C CYS A 103 -10.32 4.50 8.42
N ILE A 104 -9.25 4.72 9.20
CA ILE A 104 -8.45 3.66 9.80
C ILE A 104 -9.29 2.78 10.74
N GLN A 105 -10.13 3.38 11.58
CA GLN A 105 -11.03 2.61 12.44
C GLN A 105 -12.01 1.73 11.64
N GLN A 106 -12.54 2.21 10.52
CA GLN A 106 -13.40 1.42 9.64
C GLN A 106 -12.66 0.20 9.06
N ILE A 107 -11.43 0.39 8.56
CA ILE A 107 -10.61 -0.71 8.04
C ILE A 107 -10.39 -1.77 9.13
N LYS A 108 -10.01 -1.34 10.33
CA LYS A 108 -9.79 -2.24 11.48
C LYS A 108 -11.07 -2.96 11.92
N ALA A 109 -12.21 -2.28 11.90
CA ALA A 109 -13.51 -2.87 12.26
C ALA A 109 -13.92 -4.01 11.30
N GLU A 110 -13.51 -3.94 10.04
CA GLU A 110 -13.67 -5.02 9.06
C GLU A 110 -12.66 -6.17 9.24
N GLY A 111 -11.78 -6.10 10.24
CA GLY A 111 -10.78 -7.14 10.53
C GLY A 111 -9.63 -7.20 9.52
N MET A 112 -9.32 -6.10 8.86
CA MET A 112 -8.16 -5.95 7.97
C MET A 112 -7.02 -5.21 8.66
N GLN A 113 -5.79 -5.40 8.18
CA GLN A 113 -4.69 -4.50 8.51
C GLN A 113 -4.93 -3.14 7.85
N ALA A 114 -4.53 -2.07 8.54
CA ALA A 114 -4.70 -0.70 8.08
C ALA A 114 -3.36 -0.01 7.89
N GLY A 115 -3.12 0.50 6.68
CA GLY A 115 -1.95 1.30 6.35
C GLY A 115 -2.30 2.72 5.97
N VAL A 116 -1.33 3.61 6.10
CA VAL A 116 -1.41 4.99 5.58
C VAL A 116 -0.27 5.26 4.61
N ALA A 117 -0.58 5.91 3.49
CA ALA A 117 0.37 6.31 2.47
C ALA A 117 0.65 7.80 2.52
N LEU A 118 1.88 8.18 2.22
CA LEU A 118 2.34 9.56 2.09
C LEU A 118 2.88 9.82 0.69
N CYS A 119 2.32 10.78 -0.02
CA CYS A 119 2.91 11.31 -1.25
C CYS A 119 4.33 11.86 -1.01
N PRO A 120 5.16 12.00 -2.05
CA PRO A 120 6.54 12.45 -1.88
C PRO A 120 6.66 13.78 -1.12
N ALA A 121 5.81 14.75 -1.39
CA ALA A 121 5.86 16.07 -0.76
C ALA A 121 5.24 16.13 0.65
N THR A 122 4.44 15.14 1.06
CA THR A 122 3.71 15.15 2.33
C THR A 122 4.67 14.89 3.50
N PRO A 123 4.69 15.75 4.53
CA PRO A 123 5.63 15.61 5.64
C PRO A 123 5.24 14.46 6.59
N LEU A 124 6.21 13.93 7.35
CA LEU A 124 5.98 12.89 8.35
C LEU A 124 5.09 13.34 9.52
N SER A 125 5.01 14.66 9.77
CA SER A 125 4.08 15.19 10.77
C SER A 125 2.62 14.86 10.49
N SER A 126 2.27 14.58 9.22
CA SER A 126 0.91 14.18 8.82
C SER A 126 0.49 12.81 9.36
N VAL A 127 1.44 11.98 9.81
CA VAL A 127 1.15 10.64 10.35
C VAL A 127 1.43 10.52 11.85
N GLY A 128 2.01 11.53 12.49
CA GLY A 128 2.42 11.45 13.90
C GLY A 128 1.31 10.98 14.84
N GLU A 129 0.12 11.58 14.72
CA GLU A 129 -1.01 11.26 15.58
C GLU A 129 -1.71 9.94 15.20
N ILE A 130 -1.54 9.45 13.97
CA ILE A 130 -2.18 8.22 13.49
C ILE A 130 -1.29 6.97 13.66
N LEU A 131 0.01 7.13 13.86
CA LEU A 131 0.96 6.02 14.01
C LEU A 131 0.51 4.93 15.01
N PRO A 132 -0.04 5.24 16.20
CA PRO A 132 -0.47 4.22 17.14
C PRO A 132 -1.64 3.34 16.68
N TYR A 133 -2.29 3.71 15.59
CA TYR A 133 -3.53 3.06 15.12
C TYR A 133 -3.33 2.27 13.81
N VAL A 134 -2.16 2.37 13.18
CA VAL A 134 -1.88 1.72 11.90
C VAL A 134 -0.89 0.56 12.05
N ASP A 135 -0.97 -0.38 11.12
CA ASP A 135 -0.04 -1.51 11.05
C ASP A 135 1.14 -1.19 10.14
N MET A 136 0.98 -0.23 9.21
CA MET A 136 1.99 0.12 8.22
C MET A 136 1.92 1.58 7.79
N VAL A 137 3.08 2.15 7.45
CA VAL A 137 3.19 3.41 6.71
C VAL A 137 3.88 3.15 5.39
N LEU A 138 3.21 3.51 4.29
CA LEU A 138 3.73 3.47 2.94
C LEU A 138 4.34 4.82 2.56
N ILE A 139 5.63 4.84 2.22
CA ILE A 139 6.30 6.01 1.67
C ILE A 139 6.34 5.89 0.15
N MET A 140 5.66 6.81 -0.53
CA MET A 140 5.78 6.91 -1.99
C MET A 140 7.16 7.45 -2.36
N SER A 141 7.88 6.71 -3.16
CA SER A 141 9.18 7.10 -3.75
C SER A 141 9.08 7.53 -5.21
N VAL A 142 7.86 7.64 -5.70
CA VAL A 142 7.48 8.29 -6.98
C VAL A 142 6.20 9.09 -6.76
N ASN A 143 5.81 9.92 -7.72
CA ASN A 143 4.46 10.49 -7.69
C ASN A 143 3.44 9.39 -8.01
N PRO A 144 2.40 9.18 -7.17
CA PRO A 144 1.42 8.13 -7.43
C PRO A 144 0.67 8.36 -8.75
N GLY A 145 0.24 7.27 -9.40
CA GLY A 145 -0.58 7.31 -10.61
C GLY A 145 -0.05 6.52 -11.81
N PHE A 146 1.25 6.23 -11.90
CA PHE A 146 1.83 5.47 -13.02
C PHE A 146 2.94 4.56 -12.54
N GLY A 147 3.05 3.38 -13.18
CA GLY A 147 4.19 2.46 -13.00
C GLY A 147 5.44 2.92 -13.78
N GLY A 148 6.58 2.28 -13.53
CA GLY A 148 7.82 2.46 -14.30
C GLY A 148 8.54 3.79 -14.08
N GLN A 149 8.23 4.53 -13.03
CA GLN A 149 8.88 5.80 -12.69
C GLN A 149 10.23 5.60 -12.00
N SER A 150 11.11 6.61 -12.12
CA SER A 150 12.40 6.63 -11.43
C SER A 150 12.23 6.93 -9.94
N PHE A 151 12.97 6.21 -9.11
CA PHE A 151 13.01 6.38 -7.66
C PHE A 151 13.46 7.81 -7.26
N ILE A 152 12.75 8.43 -6.35
CA ILE A 152 13.09 9.76 -5.80
C ILE A 152 14.01 9.57 -4.60
N GLU A 153 15.33 9.65 -4.82
CA GLU A 153 16.37 9.40 -3.80
C GLU A 153 16.21 10.25 -2.53
N SER A 154 15.71 11.48 -2.66
CA SER A 154 15.44 12.33 -1.50
C SER A 154 14.40 11.76 -0.52
N ARG A 155 13.80 10.60 -0.82
CA ARG A 155 12.91 9.88 0.11
C ARG A 155 13.66 9.00 1.11
N VAL A 156 14.88 8.57 0.81
CA VAL A 156 15.68 7.73 1.72
C VAL A 156 15.81 8.35 3.12
N PRO A 157 16.18 9.63 3.29
CA PRO A 157 16.19 10.27 4.62
C PRO A 157 14.80 10.34 5.29
N LYS A 158 13.72 10.37 4.50
CA LYS A 158 12.34 10.35 5.03
C LYS A 158 12.01 8.99 5.66
N ILE A 159 12.42 7.89 5.00
CA ILE A 159 12.26 6.53 5.50
C ILE A 159 13.02 6.36 6.83
N ALA A 160 14.28 6.79 6.89
CA ALA A 160 15.08 6.71 8.11
C ALA A 160 14.48 7.52 9.28
N ARG A 161 13.95 8.72 9.00
CA ARG A 161 13.26 9.52 10.01
C ARG A 161 11.97 8.86 10.50
N LEU A 162 11.19 8.25 9.60
CA LEU A 162 9.99 7.50 9.97
C LEU A 162 10.34 6.31 10.87
N ARG A 163 11.36 5.53 10.52
CA ARG A 163 11.83 4.42 11.37
C ARG A 163 12.20 4.91 12.77
N LYS A 164 12.90 6.03 12.84
CA LYS A 164 13.24 6.64 14.14
C LYS A 164 11.98 7.04 14.92
N MET A 165 11.00 7.68 14.30
CA MET A 165 9.73 8.05 14.95
C MET A 165 9.01 6.84 15.54
N ILE A 166 8.90 5.75 14.78
CA ILE A 166 8.25 4.50 15.19
C ILE A 166 9.01 3.89 16.38
N THR A 167 10.35 3.83 16.31
CA THR A 167 11.19 3.27 17.36
C THR A 167 11.13 4.10 18.65
N ASP A 168 11.23 5.42 18.54
CA ASP A 168 11.17 6.33 19.70
C ASP A 168 9.80 6.25 20.41
N ALA A 169 8.74 5.97 19.67
CA ALA A 169 7.39 5.79 20.20
C ALA A 169 7.14 4.37 20.76
N GLY A 170 8.07 3.42 20.59
CA GLY A 170 7.90 2.03 21.03
C GLY A 170 6.81 1.28 20.27
N LEU A 171 6.51 1.66 19.03
CA LEU A 171 5.46 1.09 18.21
C LEU A 171 5.98 -0.03 17.30
N ASP A 172 5.10 -0.98 16.99
CA ASP A 172 5.34 -2.04 16.00
C ASP A 172 4.57 -1.72 14.71
N VAL A 173 5.14 -0.81 13.89
CA VAL A 173 4.56 -0.36 12.63
C VAL A 173 5.55 -0.66 11.51
N ALA A 174 5.09 -1.38 10.49
CA ALA A 174 5.88 -1.67 9.31
C ALA A 174 6.09 -0.42 8.44
N ILE A 175 7.19 -0.38 7.70
CA ILE A 175 7.42 0.63 6.66
C ILE A 175 7.45 -0.09 5.32
N GLN A 176 6.63 0.37 4.40
CA GLN A 176 6.66 -0.03 3.00
C GLN A 176 7.16 1.13 2.15
N VAL A 177 7.83 0.82 1.05
CA VAL A 177 8.27 1.81 0.05
C VAL A 177 7.74 1.38 -1.30
N ASP A 178 7.08 2.28 -2.00
CA ASP A 178 6.54 2.02 -3.33
C ASP A 178 6.98 3.07 -4.34
N GLY A 179 7.39 2.56 -5.50
CA GLY A 179 7.79 3.34 -6.68
C GLY A 179 9.29 3.31 -6.98
N GLY A 180 9.64 2.79 -8.16
CA GLY A 180 11.00 2.76 -8.68
C GLY A 180 11.96 1.83 -7.93
N ILE A 181 11.43 0.88 -7.15
CA ILE A 181 12.22 -0.13 -6.43
C ILE A 181 12.68 -1.21 -7.41
N ASN A 182 13.97 -1.51 -7.37
CA ASN A 182 14.64 -2.53 -8.17
C ASN A 182 15.93 -2.99 -7.46
N ASP A 183 16.73 -3.83 -8.13
CA ASP A 183 17.99 -4.38 -7.60
C ASP A 183 19.08 -3.33 -7.24
N LYS A 184 18.92 -2.08 -7.65
CA LYS A 184 19.84 -0.97 -7.35
C LYS A 184 19.33 0.00 -6.30
N THR A 185 18.01 0.04 -6.09
CA THR A 185 17.35 1.00 -5.19
C THR A 185 16.72 0.36 -3.95
N SER A 186 16.77 -0.97 -3.85
CA SER A 186 16.29 -1.76 -2.71
C SER A 186 17.27 -1.83 -1.54
#